data_c6210ebb90496c55050e02b261d98b45
#
_entry.id   c6210ebb90496c55050e02b261d98b45
#
_cell.length_a   1.000
_cell.length_b   1.000
_cell.length_c   1.000
_cell.angle_alpha   90.00
_cell.angle_beta   90.00
_cell.angle_gamma   90.00
#
_symmetry.space_group_name_H-M   'P 1'
#
loop_
_entity.id
_entity.type
_entity.pdbx_description
1 polymer ?
#
loop_
_entity_poly.entity_id
_entity_poly.type
_entity_poly.pdbx_seq_one_letter_code
_entity_poly.pdbx_strand_id
1 'polypeptide(L)'
;SDQSPEVAAVVARLQLVDSFEADAVHAVADADLVILAVPVGAVGKIAKQIVPHMKSGAVLTDTGSTKRSVVHDVGPHLRDDIIWLPSHPLAGTEHSGPGAGFESLFDERYWVILPLDADETDIVRFESFITGLGSVTERMSPDYHDKVLALTSHLPHLIAYTIVGTAVDLETQLKNDVIRFSASGFRDFTRIAASDPVMWRDVFLNNDTAVLEMLQRFSEDLSYLQRAIRWQEGDKLEELFSRTREIRRSIIDAGQD
;
A
#
# COMPACT_ATOMS: atom_id res chain seq x y z
N SER A 1 13.88 -13.08 6.95
CA SER A 1 14.98 -12.30 7.57
C SER A 1 14.45 -11.01 8.14
N ASP A 2 14.96 -10.58 9.28
CA ASP A 2 14.73 -9.27 9.89
C ASP A 2 15.88 -8.94 10.84
N GLN A 3 16.20 -7.65 10.98
CA GLN A 3 17.30 -7.21 11.85
C GLN A 3 16.89 -7.08 13.34
N SER A 4 15.56 -7.06 13.63
CA SER A 4 15.05 -6.89 14.98
C SER A 4 15.04 -8.22 15.76
N PRO A 5 15.73 -8.28 16.92
CA PRO A 5 15.65 -9.43 17.81
C PRO A 5 14.23 -9.68 18.34
N GLU A 6 13.43 -8.62 18.48
CA GLU A 6 12.04 -8.72 18.91
C GLU A 6 11.19 -9.41 17.85
N VAL A 7 11.38 -9.08 16.55
CA VAL A 7 10.74 -9.77 15.43
C VAL A 7 11.15 -11.23 15.41
N ALA A 8 12.45 -11.53 15.54
CA ALA A 8 12.96 -12.90 15.61
C ALA A 8 12.28 -13.73 16.71
N ALA A 9 12.13 -13.14 17.91
CA ALA A 9 11.47 -13.80 19.04
C ALA A 9 9.98 -14.11 18.76
N VAL A 10 9.26 -13.18 18.10
CA VAL A 10 7.85 -13.38 17.72
C VAL A 10 7.73 -14.45 16.65
N VAL A 11 8.56 -14.42 15.61
CA VAL A 11 8.60 -15.40 14.52
C VAL A 11 8.85 -16.81 15.07
N ALA A 12 9.82 -16.97 15.96
CA ALA A 12 10.13 -18.24 16.61
C ALA A 12 8.98 -18.75 17.49
N ARG A 13 8.36 -17.86 18.28
CA ARG A 13 7.22 -18.21 19.14
C ARG A 13 6.01 -18.68 18.35
N LEU A 14 5.73 -18.00 17.21
CA LEU A 14 4.58 -18.31 16.35
C LEU A 14 4.88 -19.40 15.32
N GLN A 15 6.13 -19.85 15.22
CA GLN A 15 6.57 -20.87 14.25
C GLN A 15 6.20 -20.53 12.80
N LEU A 16 6.43 -19.27 12.41
CA LEU A 16 5.99 -18.75 11.11
C LEU A 16 6.88 -19.19 9.94
N VAL A 17 8.11 -19.64 10.20
CA VAL A 17 9.11 -19.97 9.17
C VAL A 17 9.92 -21.20 9.59
N ASP A 18 10.50 -21.88 8.62
CA ASP A 18 11.39 -23.02 8.85
C ASP A 18 12.75 -22.60 9.40
N SER A 19 13.26 -21.45 8.96
CA SER A 19 14.51 -20.87 9.45
C SER A 19 14.42 -19.35 9.50
N PHE A 20 15.20 -18.74 10.37
CA PHE A 20 15.30 -17.28 10.53
C PHE A 20 16.77 -16.85 10.44
N GLU A 21 17.04 -15.88 9.56
CA GLU A 21 18.34 -15.27 9.40
C GLU A 21 18.28 -13.77 9.74
N ALA A 22 19.20 -13.30 10.57
CA ALA A 22 19.31 -11.88 10.89
C ALA A 22 20.01 -11.09 9.76
N ASP A 23 20.95 -11.75 9.06
CA ASP A 23 21.67 -11.14 7.95
C ASP A 23 20.94 -11.45 6.62
N ALA A 24 20.44 -10.39 5.98
CA ALA A 24 19.74 -10.51 4.70
C ALA A 24 20.61 -11.12 3.59
N VAL A 25 21.93 -10.92 3.60
CA VAL A 25 22.84 -11.51 2.62
C VAL A 25 22.89 -13.02 2.73
N HIS A 26 22.92 -13.55 3.94
CA HIS A 26 22.86 -15.00 4.15
C HIS A 26 21.49 -15.57 3.79
N ALA A 27 20.41 -14.83 4.08
CA ALA A 27 19.05 -15.29 3.79
C ALA A 27 18.77 -15.48 2.31
N VAL A 28 19.43 -14.74 1.42
CA VAL A 28 19.15 -14.76 -0.03
C VAL A 28 20.05 -15.66 -0.86
N ALA A 29 21.13 -16.20 -0.26
CA ALA A 29 22.20 -16.87 -1.02
C ALA A 29 21.71 -18.08 -1.85
N ASP A 30 20.78 -18.86 -1.32
CA ASP A 30 20.21 -20.06 -1.96
C ASP A 30 18.72 -19.92 -2.32
N ALA A 31 18.15 -18.72 -2.15
CA ALA A 31 16.73 -18.46 -2.38
C ALA A 31 16.39 -18.41 -3.88
N ASP A 32 15.33 -19.12 -4.29
CA ASP A 32 14.77 -19.04 -5.64
C ASP A 32 13.82 -17.85 -5.81
N LEU A 33 13.22 -17.38 -4.71
CA LEU A 33 12.34 -16.20 -4.64
C LEU A 33 12.72 -15.36 -3.42
N VAL A 34 12.97 -14.08 -3.65
CA VAL A 34 13.24 -13.08 -2.62
C VAL A 34 12.14 -12.03 -2.65
N ILE A 35 11.46 -11.84 -1.53
CA ILE A 35 10.37 -10.85 -1.36
C ILE A 35 10.85 -9.75 -0.41
N LEU A 36 10.95 -8.53 -0.91
CA LEU A 36 11.27 -7.33 -0.11
C LEU A 36 10.00 -6.78 0.53
N ALA A 37 9.71 -7.21 1.75
CA ALA A 37 8.57 -6.75 2.56
C ALA A 37 9.02 -5.72 3.60
N VAL A 38 9.59 -4.61 3.15
CA VAL A 38 10.15 -3.54 3.97
C VAL A 38 9.54 -2.19 3.58
N PRO A 39 9.65 -1.14 4.42
CA PRO A 39 9.21 0.20 4.03
C PRO A 39 9.80 0.63 2.68
N VAL A 40 9.00 1.29 1.84
CA VAL A 40 9.37 1.65 0.46
C VAL A 40 10.71 2.37 0.39
N GLY A 41 10.97 3.31 1.29
CA GLY A 41 12.24 4.04 1.36
C GLY A 41 13.49 3.19 1.69
N ALA A 42 13.30 1.92 2.10
CA ALA A 42 14.41 1.01 2.40
C ALA A 42 14.71 0.02 1.25
N VAL A 43 13.78 -0.16 0.31
CA VAL A 43 13.83 -1.20 -0.73
C VAL A 43 15.11 -1.12 -1.55
N GLY A 44 15.44 0.05 -2.13
CA GLY A 44 16.63 0.22 -2.95
C GLY A 44 17.94 -0.04 -2.19
N LYS A 45 18.04 0.41 -0.92
CA LYS A 45 19.19 0.15 -0.08
C LYS A 45 19.40 -1.34 0.18
N ILE A 46 18.32 -2.06 0.46
CA ILE A 46 18.38 -3.51 0.72
C ILE A 46 18.69 -4.25 -0.57
N ALA A 47 18.04 -3.91 -1.70
CA ALA A 47 18.34 -4.49 -2.99
C ALA A 47 19.83 -4.35 -3.35
N LYS A 48 20.42 -3.15 -3.17
CA LYS A 48 21.86 -2.93 -3.37
C LYS A 48 22.74 -3.88 -2.55
N GLN A 49 22.31 -4.20 -1.33
CA GLN A 49 23.06 -5.07 -0.42
C GLN A 49 22.96 -6.53 -0.84
N ILE A 50 21.74 -7.01 -1.19
CA ILE A 50 21.47 -8.44 -1.34
C ILE A 50 21.64 -8.97 -2.77
N VAL A 51 21.36 -8.16 -3.80
CA VAL A 51 21.37 -8.61 -5.20
C VAL A 51 22.72 -9.23 -5.61
N PRO A 52 23.90 -8.70 -5.19
CA PRO A 52 25.18 -9.33 -5.49
C PRO A 52 25.33 -10.77 -4.97
N HIS A 53 24.54 -11.14 -3.97
CA HIS A 53 24.63 -12.42 -3.27
C HIS A 53 23.47 -13.37 -3.60
N MET A 54 22.51 -12.94 -4.40
CA MET A 54 21.39 -13.77 -4.84
C MET A 54 21.84 -14.87 -5.80
N LYS A 55 21.14 -15.98 -5.77
CA LYS A 55 21.30 -17.09 -6.72
C LYS A 55 20.96 -16.65 -8.14
N SER A 56 21.78 -17.06 -9.13
CA SER A 56 21.47 -16.83 -10.55
C SER A 56 20.13 -17.47 -10.94
N GLY A 57 19.30 -16.73 -11.67
CA GLY A 57 17.93 -17.14 -12.04
C GLY A 57 16.90 -16.99 -10.92
N ALA A 58 17.26 -16.42 -9.76
CA ALA A 58 16.31 -16.13 -8.71
C ALA A 58 15.38 -14.99 -9.10
N VAL A 59 14.14 -15.04 -8.59
CA VAL A 59 13.16 -13.95 -8.70
C VAL A 59 13.34 -13.00 -7.54
N LEU A 60 13.46 -11.71 -7.82
CA LEU A 60 13.35 -10.63 -6.86
C LEU A 60 11.99 -9.95 -7.04
N THR A 61 11.26 -9.75 -5.96
CA THR A 61 10.01 -8.98 -5.93
C THR A 61 9.92 -8.14 -4.67
N ASP A 62 8.96 -7.23 -4.61
CA ASP A 62 8.66 -6.43 -3.44
C ASP A 62 7.15 -6.37 -3.18
N THR A 63 6.77 -5.86 -2.01
CA THR A 63 5.37 -5.63 -1.61
C THR A 63 5.05 -4.15 -1.39
N GLY A 64 5.91 -3.27 -1.84
CA GLY A 64 5.81 -1.83 -1.61
C GLY A 64 4.56 -1.19 -2.22
N SER A 65 4.04 -0.17 -1.55
CA SER A 65 2.81 0.54 -1.96
C SER A 65 3.02 1.59 -3.06
N THR A 66 4.27 1.83 -3.48
CA THR A 66 4.63 2.70 -4.61
C THR A 66 5.55 1.95 -5.55
N LYS A 67 5.43 2.16 -6.87
CA LYS A 67 6.16 1.33 -7.82
C LYS A 67 7.20 2.09 -8.63
N ARG A 68 6.94 3.34 -9.03
CA ARG A 68 7.93 4.14 -9.78
C ARG A 68 9.23 4.30 -8.99
N SER A 69 9.12 4.70 -7.73
CA SER A 69 10.30 4.86 -6.85
C SER A 69 11.05 3.54 -6.66
N VAL A 70 10.32 2.45 -6.41
CA VAL A 70 10.92 1.13 -6.23
C VAL A 70 11.67 0.67 -7.50
N VAL A 71 11.05 0.79 -8.67
CA VAL A 71 11.71 0.44 -9.95
C VAL A 71 12.94 1.30 -10.19
N HIS A 72 12.85 2.61 -9.93
CA HIS A 72 13.98 3.53 -10.04
C HIS A 72 15.14 3.16 -9.10
N ASP A 73 14.81 2.85 -7.84
CA ASP A 73 15.83 2.64 -6.80
C ASP A 73 16.47 1.25 -6.84
N VAL A 74 15.75 0.24 -7.32
CA VAL A 74 16.26 -1.13 -7.47
C VAL A 74 17.01 -1.31 -8.77
N GLY A 75 16.52 -0.74 -9.88
CA GLY A 75 17.04 -0.93 -11.23
C GLY A 75 18.56 -0.83 -11.36
N PRO A 76 19.23 0.21 -10.81
CA PRO A 76 20.71 0.35 -10.92
C PRO A 76 21.52 -0.75 -10.22
N HIS A 77 20.88 -1.59 -9.41
CA HIS A 77 21.53 -2.63 -8.62
C HIS A 77 21.27 -4.04 -9.14
N LEU A 78 20.38 -4.18 -10.15
CA LEU A 78 20.05 -5.47 -10.72
C LEU A 78 21.22 -6.05 -11.51
N ARG A 79 21.35 -7.37 -11.44
CA ARG A 79 22.20 -8.17 -12.30
C ARG A 79 21.35 -8.75 -13.43
N ASP A 80 21.96 -8.97 -14.60
CA ASP A 80 21.27 -9.51 -15.79
C ASP A 80 20.68 -10.92 -15.59
N ASP A 81 21.18 -11.65 -14.58
CA ASP A 81 20.76 -13.00 -14.25
C ASP A 81 19.72 -13.07 -13.12
N ILE A 82 19.16 -11.93 -12.68
CA ILE A 82 18.09 -11.85 -11.69
C ILE A 82 16.79 -11.43 -12.40
N ILE A 83 15.72 -12.20 -12.15
CA ILE A 83 14.39 -11.91 -12.67
C ILE A 83 13.73 -10.88 -11.74
N TRP A 84 13.52 -9.65 -12.22
CA TRP A 84 12.90 -8.58 -11.45
C TRP A 84 11.41 -8.44 -11.78
N LEU A 85 10.55 -8.75 -10.81
CA LEU A 85 9.10 -8.65 -10.92
C LEU A 85 8.55 -7.82 -9.74
N PRO A 86 8.62 -6.48 -9.81
CA PRO A 86 8.02 -5.63 -8.78
C PRO A 86 6.56 -5.94 -8.61
N SER A 87 6.07 -5.95 -7.38
CA SER A 87 4.66 -6.26 -7.12
C SER A 87 4.09 -5.50 -5.93
N HIS A 88 2.77 -5.57 -5.77
CA HIS A 88 2.07 -4.96 -4.65
C HIS A 88 0.80 -5.73 -4.33
N PRO A 89 0.72 -6.46 -3.21
CA PRO A 89 -0.53 -7.02 -2.70
C PRO A 89 -1.44 -5.90 -2.18
N LEU A 90 -2.64 -5.77 -2.74
CA LEU A 90 -3.64 -4.81 -2.25
C LEU A 90 -4.37 -5.42 -1.04
N ALA A 91 -3.60 -5.79 -0.04
CA ALA A 91 -4.04 -6.44 1.19
C ALA A 91 -3.27 -5.86 2.39
N GLY A 92 -3.88 -5.93 3.56
CA GLY A 92 -3.26 -5.44 4.78
C GLY A 92 -4.28 -4.89 5.76
N THR A 93 -3.79 -4.62 6.95
CA THR A 93 -4.54 -3.98 8.03
C THR A 93 -3.74 -2.80 8.58
N GLU A 94 -4.31 -2.04 9.51
CA GLU A 94 -3.62 -0.99 10.25
C GLU A 94 -2.57 -1.51 11.24
N HIS A 95 -2.47 -2.83 11.42
CA HIS A 95 -1.51 -3.48 12.32
C HIS A 95 -0.22 -3.85 11.58
N SER A 96 0.89 -3.88 12.31
CA SER A 96 2.23 -4.15 11.79
C SER A 96 2.90 -5.32 12.52
N GLY A 97 3.90 -5.89 11.87
CA GLY A 97 4.76 -6.93 12.41
C GLY A 97 4.21 -8.36 12.24
N PRO A 98 5.03 -9.37 12.58
CA PRO A 98 4.72 -10.78 12.27
C PRO A 98 3.50 -11.34 13.01
N GLY A 99 3.08 -10.70 14.11
CA GLY A 99 1.86 -11.08 14.84
C GLY A 99 0.56 -10.56 14.20
N ALA A 100 0.63 -9.70 13.21
CA ALA A 100 -0.53 -9.14 12.53
C ALA A 100 -0.96 -9.98 11.30
N GLY A 101 -0.12 -10.90 10.85
CA GLY A 101 -0.44 -11.79 9.72
C GLY A 101 -1.48 -12.86 10.10
N PHE A 102 -2.29 -13.24 9.13
CA PHE A 102 -3.25 -14.35 9.25
C PHE A 102 -3.37 -15.05 7.89
N GLU A 103 -3.81 -16.30 7.92
CA GLU A 103 -3.74 -17.24 6.80
C GLU A 103 -4.50 -16.77 5.55
N SER A 104 -5.68 -16.15 5.74
CA SER A 104 -6.53 -15.66 4.66
C SER A 104 -6.28 -14.21 4.24
N LEU A 105 -5.13 -13.63 4.60
CA LEU A 105 -4.83 -12.22 4.30
C LEU A 105 -4.93 -11.87 2.80
N PHE A 106 -4.56 -12.82 1.95
CA PHE A 106 -4.48 -12.63 0.51
C PHE A 106 -5.68 -13.22 -0.26
N ASP A 107 -6.59 -13.92 0.41
CA ASP A 107 -7.73 -14.56 -0.23
C ASP A 107 -8.61 -13.53 -0.94
N GLU A 108 -8.82 -13.75 -2.25
CA GLU A 108 -9.62 -12.89 -3.14
C GLU A 108 -9.13 -11.42 -3.23
N ARG A 109 -7.90 -11.13 -2.73
CA ARG A 109 -7.30 -9.80 -2.84
C ARG A 109 -6.51 -9.65 -4.14
N TYR A 110 -6.56 -8.47 -4.73
CA TYR A 110 -5.73 -8.18 -5.89
C TYR A 110 -4.25 -8.11 -5.52
N TRP A 111 -3.43 -8.73 -6.35
CA TRP A 111 -1.98 -8.61 -6.30
C TRP A 111 -1.49 -8.05 -7.63
N VAL A 112 -1.05 -6.82 -7.63
CA VAL A 112 -0.55 -6.14 -8.83
C VAL A 112 0.88 -6.58 -9.09
N ILE A 113 1.15 -6.98 -10.33
CA ILE A 113 2.48 -7.37 -10.83
C ILE A 113 2.88 -6.41 -11.94
N LEU A 114 4.11 -5.94 -11.91
CA LEU A 114 4.67 -5.07 -12.94
C LEU A 114 5.63 -5.90 -13.81
N PRO A 115 5.22 -6.30 -15.02
CA PRO A 115 6.03 -7.16 -15.88
C PRO A 115 7.39 -6.56 -16.25
N LEU A 116 7.46 -5.24 -16.42
CA LEU A 116 8.64 -4.54 -16.95
C LEU A 116 9.15 -5.23 -18.23
N ASP A 117 10.45 -5.63 -18.22
CA ASP A 117 11.10 -6.33 -19.33
C ASP A 117 11.30 -7.84 -19.06
N ALA A 118 10.59 -8.42 -18.07
CA ALA A 118 10.70 -9.83 -17.73
C ALA A 118 10.07 -10.73 -18.80
N ASP A 119 10.59 -11.93 -18.96
CA ASP A 119 10.06 -12.92 -19.90
C ASP A 119 8.67 -13.41 -19.46
N GLU A 120 7.77 -13.59 -20.43
CA GLU A 120 6.38 -14.03 -20.16
C GLU A 120 6.33 -15.34 -19.37
N THR A 121 7.28 -16.24 -19.57
CA THR A 121 7.37 -17.50 -18.82
C THR A 121 7.57 -17.27 -17.32
N ASP A 122 8.42 -16.32 -16.96
CA ASP A 122 8.72 -15.98 -15.57
C ASP A 122 7.54 -15.23 -14.93
N ILE A 123 6.89 -14.35 -15.69
CA ILE A 123 5.69 -13.65 -15.23
C ILE A 123 4.58 -14.66 -14.91
N VAL A 124 4.25 -15.57 -15.84
CA VAL A 124 3.21 -16.59 -15.63
C VAL A 124 3.54 -17.52 -14.48
N ARG A 125 4.82 -17.88 -14.30
CA ARG A 125 5.26 -18.68 -13.15
C ARG A 125 5.03 -17.95 -11.83
N PHE A 126 5.35 -16.66 -11.78
CA PHE A 126 5.15 -15.84 -10.59
C PHE A 126 3.65 -15.62 -10.32
N GLU A 127 2.84 -15.34 -11.36
CA GLU A 127 1.37 -15.26 -11.24
C GLU A 127 0.77 -16.55 -10.67
N SER A 128 1.25 -17.69 -11.14
CA SER A 128 0.78 -19.00 -10.65
C SER A 128 1.11 -19.19 -9.17
N PHE A 129 2.29 -18.73 -8.72
CA PHE A 129 2.66 -18.74 -7.30
C PHE A 129 1.71 -17.84 -6.49
N ILE A 130 1.48 -16.60 -6.93
CA ILE A 130 0.61 -15.64 -6.25
C ILE A 130 -0.84 -16.13 -6.20
N THR A 131 -1.35 -16.69 -7.30
CA THR A 131 -2.70 -17.28 -7.34
C THR A 131 -2.81 -18.48 -6.39
N GLY A 132 -1.73 -19.24 -6.22
CA GLY A 132 -1.65 -20.31 -5.23
C GLY A 132 -1.77 -19.83 -3.77
N LEU A 133 -1.55 -18.52 -3.50
CA LEU A 133 -1.78 -17.89 -2.20
C LEU A 133 -3.23 -17.37 -2.03
N GLY A 134 -4.12 -17.62 -3.00
CA GLY A 134 -5.52 -17.16 -2.97
C GLY A 134 -5.78 -15.80 -3.62
N SER A 135 -4.75 -15.09 -4.09
CA SER A 135 -4.88 -13.76 -4.69
C SER A 135 -5.33 -13.79 -6.14
N VAL A 136 -5.94 -12.69 -6.59
CA VAL A 136 -6.23 -12.39 -7.98
C VAL A 136 -5.10 -11.52 -8.54
N THR A 137 -4.41 -11.97 -9.58
CA THR A 137 -3.31 -11.21 -10.18
C THR A 137 -3.81 -10.20 -11.22
N GLU A 138 -3.17 -9.02 -11.25
CA GLU A 138 -3.43 -7.97 -12.23
C GLU A 138 -2.09 -7.37 -12.69
N ARG A 139 -1.94 -7.10 -13.99
CA ARG A 139 -0.72 -6.52 -14.56
C ARG A 139 -0.90 -5.02 -14.80
N MET A 140 0.03 -4.22 -14.32
CA MET A 140 0.02 -2.77 -14.52
C MET A 140 1.40 -2.23 -14.87
N SER A 141 1.46 -1.04 -15.51
CA SER A 141 2.68 -0.27 -15.56
C SER A 141 2.93 0.48 -14.24
N PRO A 142 4.19 0.83 -13.89
CA PRO A 142 4.49 1.59 -12.67
C PRO A 142 3.73 2.90 -12.56
N ASP A 143 3.64 3.66 -13.65
CA ASP A 143 2.94 4.94 -13.69
C ASP A 143 1.44 4.79 -13.47
N TYR A 144 0.83 3.77 -14.08
CA TYR A 144 -0.60 3.52 -13.91
C TYR A 144 -0.93 3.05 -12.50
N HIS A 145 -0.13 2.12 -11.96
CA HIS A 145 -0.25 1.68 -10.58
C HIS A 145 -0.25 2.87 -9.61
N ASP A 146 0.78 3.73 -9.68
CA ASP A 146 0.94 4.82 -8.75
C ASP A 146 -0.19 5.86 -8.84
N LYS A 147 -0.75 6.09 -10.04
CA LYS A 147 -1.94 6.94 -10.23
C LYS A 147 -3.21 6.32 -9.63
N VAL A 148 -3.44 5.03 -9.86
CA VAL A 148 -4.60 4.32 -9.29
C VAL A 148 -4.53 4.35 -7.77
N LEU A 149 -3.37 4.00 -7.19
CA LEU A 149 -3.19 3.95 -5.74
C LEU A 149 -3.19 5.35 -5.09
N ALA A 150 -2.75 6.39 -5.81
CA ALA A 150 -2.88 7.76 -5.32
C ALA A 150 -4.33 8.14 -5.02
N LEU A 151 -5.30 7.69 -5.85
CA LEU A 151 -6.72 7.97 -5.66
C LEU A 151 -7.39 6.99 -4.71
N THR A 152 -7.12 5.69 -4.86
CA THR A 152 -7.88 4.63 -4.15
C THR A 152 -7.36 4.33 -2.75
N SER A 153 -6.12 4.70 -2.46
CA SER A 153 -5.46 4.40 -1.18
C SER A 153 -4.82 5.63 -0.54
N HIS A 154 -3.90 6.33 -1.24
CA HIS A 154 -3.08 7.36 -0.63
C HIS A 154 -3.88 8.60 -0.24
N LEU A 155 -4.69 9.14 -1.15
CA LEU A 155 -5.55 10.29 -0.85
C LEU A 155 -6.54 10.02 0.30
N PRO A 156 -7.26 8.88 0.36
CA PRO A 156 -8.09 8.52 1.51
C PRO A 156 -7.34 8.56 2.85
N HIS A 157 -6.12 8.02 2.92
CA HIS A 157 -5.32 8.06 4.14
C HIS A 157 -4.93 9.50 4.52
N LEU A 158 -4.50 10.30 3.54
CA LEU A 158 -4.16 11.70 3.78
C LEU A 158 -5.37 12.49 4.33
N ILE A 159 -6.56 12.26 3.77
CA ILE A 159 -7.80 12.88 4.25
C ILE A 159 -8.14 12.40 5.67
N ALA A 160 -8.00 11.11 5.96
CA ALA A 160 -8.26 10.55 7.28
C ALA A 160 -7.32 11.15 8.34
N TYR A 161 -6.01 11.24 8.06
CA TYR A 161 -5.06 11.94 8.94
C TYR A 161 -5.43 13.41 9.13
N THR A 162 -5.81 14.09 8.05
CA THR A 162 -6.17 15.52 8.09
C THR A 162 -7.42 15.78 8.93
N ILE A 163 -8.48 14.96 8.79
CA ILE A 163 -9.72 15.12 9.58
C ILE A 163 -9.44 14.89 11.07
N VAL A 164 -8.64 13.88 11.41
CA VAL A 164 -8.26 13.64 12.81
C VAL A 164 -7.43 14.81 13.35
N GLY A 165 -6.45 15.31 12.57
CA GLY A 165 -5.67 16.50 12.91
C GLY A 165 -6.55 17.72 13.16
N THR A 166 -7.48 18.00 12.25
CA THR A 166 -8.45 19.11 12.40
C THR A 166 -9.24 18.99 13.70
N ALA A 167 -9.70 17.78 14.06
CA ALA A 167 -10.43 17.55 15.32
C ALA A 167 -9.57 17.78 16.57
N VAL A 168 -8.26 17.54 16.49
CA VAL A 168 -7.32 17.74 17.60
C VAL A 168 -6.99 19.22 17.83
N ASP A 169 -7.00 20.03 16.77
CA ASP A 169 -6.65 21.46 16.81
C ASP A 169 -7.82 22.33 17.32
N LEU A 170 -8.99 21.73 17.61
CA LEU A 170 -10.14 22.43 18.18
C LEU A 170 -9.95 22.78 19.67
N GLU A 171 -10.76 23.69 20.19
CA GLU A 171 -10.80 24.01 21.61
C GLU A 171 -11.02 22.72 22.45
N THR A 172 -10.38 22.67 23.65
CA THR A 172 -10.34 21.47 24.49
C THR A 172 -11.72 20.85 24.73
N GLN A 173 -12.74 21.67 24.97
CA GLN A 173 -14.11 21.18 25.21
C GLN A 173 -14.67 20.51 23.94
N LEU A 174 -14.55 21.18 22.79
CA LEU A 174 -15.03 20.66 21.50
C LEU A 174 -14.30 19.39 21.09
N LYS A 175 -12.98 19.33 21.32
CA LYS A 175 -12.17 18.12 21.11
C LYS A 175 -12.70 16.93 21.93
N ASN A 176 -12.97 17.12 23.21
CA ASN A 176 -13.48 16.06 24.08
C ASN A 176 -14.86 15.57 23.59
N ASP A 177 -15.71 16.49 23.14
CA ASP A 177 -17.03 16.18 22.61
C ASP A 177 -16.93 15.47 21.24
N VAL A 178 -16.01 15.86 20.36
CA VAL A 178 -15.74 15.14 19.11
C VAL A 178 -15.33 13.69 19.38
N ILE A 179 -14.41 13.45 20.32
CA ILE A 179 -14.00 12.10 20.70
C ILE A 179 -15.20 11.31 21.28
N ARG A 180 -15.97 11.93 22.20
CA ARG A 180 -17.10 11.31 22.88
C ARG A 180 -18.24 10.96 21.95
N PHE A 181 -18.54 11.85 20.98
CA PHE A 181 -19.65 11.69 20.05
C PHE A 181 -19.26 11.14 18.69
N SER A 182 -18.03 10.63 18.54
CA SER A 182 -17.59 9.95 17.32
C SER A 182 -18.45 8.71 17.06
N ALA A 183 -19.43 8.87 16.17
CA ALA A 183 -20.29 7.79 15.71
C ALA A 183 -19.58 6.96 14.62
N SER A 184 -20.26 5.92 14.13
CA SER A 184 -19.73 4.97 13.16
C SER A 184 -19.07 5.64 11.94
N GLY A 185 -19.72 6.64 11.35
CA GLY A 185 -19.19 7.32 10.17
C GLY A 185 -17.81 7.95 10.36
N PHE A 186 -17.59 8.69 11.47
CA PHE A 186 -16.27 9.26 11.77
C PHE A 186 -15.26 8.17 12.11
N ARG A 187 -15.63 7.23 12.98
CA ARG A 187 -14.76 6.14 13.43
C ARG A 187 -14.32 5.26 12.26
N ASP A 188 -15.27 4.83 11.42
CA ASP A 188 -14.99 3.92 10.33
C ASP A 188 -14.14 4.59 9.23
N PHE A 189 -14.45 5.85 8.90
CA PHE A 189 -13.68 6.64 7.94
C PHE A 189 -12.26 6.95 8.44
N THR A 190 -12.07 7.23 9.73
CA THR A 190 -10.76 7.58 10.30
C THR A 190 -9.96 6.40 10.82
N ARG A 191 -10.48 5.18 10.77
CA ARG A 191 -9.79 3.95 11.22
C ARG A 191 -8.40 3.83 10.61
N ILE A 192 -8.27 4.13 9.33
CA ILE A 192 -7.01 4.06 8.59
C ILE A 192 -5.96 5.09 9.04
N ALA A 193 -6.34 6.14 9.76
CA ALA A 193 -5.40 7.08 10.37
C ALA A 193 -4.64 6.51 11.59
N ALA A 194 -4.97 5.29 12.03
CA ALA A 194 -4.22 4.56 13.05
C ALA A 194 -3.02 3.77 12.48
N SER A 195 -2.82 3.79 11.18
CA SER A 195 -1.72 3.11 10.47
C SER A 195 -0.35 3.72 10.83
N ASP A 196 0.72 2.97 10.58
CA ASP A 196 2.10 3.37 10.90
C ASP A 196 2.50 4.69 10.20
N PRO A 197 2.89 5.73 10.95
CA PRO A 197 3.17 7.05 10.38
C PRO A 197 4.46 7.09 9.56
N VAL A 198 5.44 6.23 9.82
CA VAL A 198 6.71 6.17 9.07
C VAL A 198 6.44 5.56 7.70
N MET A 199 5.67 4.48 7.65
CA MET A 199 5.26 3.84 6.40
C MET A 199 4.50 4.85 5.51
N TRP A 200 3.50 5.55 6.04
CA TRP A 200 2.70 6.49 5.26
C TRP A 200 3.47 7.74 4.83
N ARG A 201 4.38 8.25 5.68
CA ARG A 201 5.33 9.29 5.26
C ARG A 201 6.09 8.85 4.00
N ASP A 202 6.63 7.64 4.04
CA ASP A 202 7.43 7.12 2.93
C ASP A 202 6.57 6.89 1.67
N VAL A 203 5.33 6.40 1.81
CA VAL A 203 4.39 6.28 0.69
C VAL A 203 4.12 7.64 0.04
N PHE A 204 3.80 8.67 0.82
CA PHE A 204 3.53 10.00 0.26
C PHE A 204 4.74 10.63 -0.43
N LEU A 205 5.93 10.48 0.14
CA LEU A 205 7.16 11.03 -0.44
C LEU A 205 7.63 10.27 -1.68
N ASN A 206 7.32 8.98 -1.79
CA ASN A 206 7.70 8.14 -2.91
C ASN A 206 6.65 8.06 -4.03
N ASN A 207 5.44 8.61 -3.82
CA ASN A 207 4.42 8.80 -4.85
C ASN A 207 3.93 10.27 -4.90
N ASP A 208 4.82 11.20 -4.65
CA ASP A 208 4.52 12.64 -4.49
C ASP A 208 3.76 13.22 -5.68
N THR A 209 4.23 12.95 -6.88
CA THR A 209 3.67 13.51 -8.14
C THR A 209 2.20 13.13 -8.32
N ALA A 210 1.86 11.84 -8.20
CA ALA A 210 0.48 11.38 -8.38
C ALA A 210 -0.41 11.79 -7.20
N VAL A 211 0.12 11.75 -5.98
CA VAL A 211 -0.61 12.21 -4.79
C VAL A 211 -0.93 13.70 -4.86
N LEU A 212 0.03 14.53 -5.25
CA LEU A 212 -0.19 15.98 -5.39
C LEU A 212 -1.21 16.30 -6.49
N GLU A 213 -1.18 15.59 -7.63
CA GLU A 213 -2.19 15.74 -8.67
C GLU A 213 -3.60 15.43 -8.13
N MET A 214 -3.77 14.31 -7.43
CA MET A 214 -5.07 13.92 -6.87
C MET A 214 -5.51 14.85 -5.74
N LEU A 215 -4.59 15.31 -4.91
CA LEU A 215 -4.87 16.27 -3.83
C LEU A 215 -5.32 17.62 -4.38
N GLN A 216 -4.72 18.10 -5.47
CA GLN A 216 -5.15 19.32 -6.12
C GLN A 216 -6.59 19.20 -6.62
N ARG A 217 -6.93 18.14 -7.38
CA ARG A 217 -8.30 17.88 -7.85
C ARG A 217 -9.30 17.81 -6.70
N PHE A 218 -8.96 17.09 -5.63
CA PHE A 218 -9.80 17.00 -4.44
C PHE A 218 -10.01 18.37 -3.78
N SER A 219 -8.98 19.22 -3.73
CA SER A 219 -9.08 20.57 -3.17
C SER A 219 -9.98 21.48 -4.01
N GLU A 220 -9.96 21.33 -5.33
CA GLU A 220 -10.85 22.03 -6.25
C GLU A 220 -12.31 21.60 -6.03
N ASP A 221 -12.56 20.30 -5.89
CA ASP A 221 -13.89 19.77 -5.60
C ASP A 221 -14.40 20.24 -4.22
N LEU A 222 -13.55 20.26 -3.19
CA LEU A 222 -13.91 20.82 -1.88
C LEU A 222 -14.23 22.33 -1.97
N SER A 223 -13.49 23.09 -2.76
CA SER A 223 -13.75 24.51 -2.99
C SER A 223 -15.09 24.74 -3.70
N TYR A 224 -15.43 23.87 -4.65
CA TYR A 224 -16.74 23.88 -5.30
C TYR A 224 -17.87 23.60 -4.30
N LEU A 225 -17.74 22.56 -3.48
CA LEU A 225 -18.71 22.22 -2.44
C LEU A 225 -18.84 23.34 -1.40
N GLN A 226 -17.74 23.92 -0.93
CA GLN A 226 -17.74 25.04 0.00
C GLN A 226 -18.54 26.23 -0.55
N ARG A 227 -18.40 26.53 -1.85
CA ARG A 227 -19.16 27.58 -2.51
C ARG A 227 -20.65 27.24 -2.59
N ALA A 228 -20.99 26.02 -3.01
CA ALA A 228 -22.37 25.57 -3.12
C ALA A 228 -23.10 25.61 -1.76
N ILE A 229 -22.43 25.22 -0.69
CA ILE A 229 -22.96 25.30 0.68
C ILE A 229 -23.17 26.75 1.11
N ARG A 230 -22.17 27.64 0.88
CA ARG A 230 -22.23 29.06 1.25
C ARG A 230 -23.40 29.76 0.59
N TRP A 231 -23.71 29.42 -0.65
CA TRP A 231 -24.77 30.06 -1.44
C TRP A 231 -26.07 29.27 -1.43
N GLN A 232 -26.15 28.21 -0.62
CA GLN A 232 -27.35 27.36 -0.45
C GLN A 232 -27.86 26.78 -1.78
N GLU A 233 -26.95 26.38 -2.66
CA GLU A 233 -27.24 25.78 -3.96
C GLU A 233 -27.57 24.29 -3.81
N GLY A 234 -28.72 23.97 -3.20
CA GLY A 234 -29.14 22.62 -2.85
C GLY A 234 -29.16 21.65 -4.03
N ASP A 235 -29.68 22.09 -5.17
CA ASP A 235 -29.78 21.27 -6.40
C ASP A 235 -28.43 20.76 -6.87
N LYS A 236 -27.37 21.59 -6.79
CA LYS A 236 -26.01 21.19 -7.18
C LYS A 236 -25.41 20.15 -6.23
N LEU A 237 -25.72 20.26 -4.94
CA LEU A 237 -25.29 19.28 -3.95
C LEU A 237 -26.00 17.95 -4.18
N GLU A 238 -27.32 17.96 -4.42
CA GLU A 238 -28.10 16.77 -4.68
C GLU A 238 -27.67 16.04 -5.96
N GLU A 239 -27.41 16.78 -7.04
CA GLU A 239 -26.90 16.22 -8.29
C GLU A 239 -25.56 15.52 -8.10
N LEU A 240 -24.58 16.19 -7.45
CA LEU A 240 -23.27 15.60 -7.16
C LEU A 240 -23.40 14.36 -6.29
N PHE A 241 -24.15 14.42 -5.20
CA PHE A 241 -24.28 13.30 -4.27
C PHE A 241 -25.05 12.12 -4.89
N SER A 242 -26.03 12.38 -5.74
CA SER A 242 -26.74 11.33 -6.48
C SER A 242 -25.81 10.58 -7.43
N ARG A 243 -25.02 11.31 -8.21
CA ARG A 243 -24.02 10.72 -9.11
C ARG A 243 -22.98 9.89 -8.36
N THR A 244 -22.42 10.42 -7.27
CA THR A 244 -21.40 9.71 -6.49
C THR A 244 -21.96 8.48 -5.79
N ARG A 245 -23.21 8.53 -5.34
CA ARG A 245 -23.92 7.39 -4.76
C ARG A 245 -24.08 6.24 -5.77
N GLU A 246 -24.38 6.55 -7.04
CA GLU A 246 -24.49 5.53 -8.09
C GLU A 246 -23.15 4.85 -8.35
N ILE A 247 -22.06 5.63 -8.41
CA ILE A 247 -20.70 5.09 -8.54
C ILE A 247 -20.35 4.18 -7.35
N ARG A 248 -20.65 4.60 -6.11
CA ARG A 248 -20.36 3.76 -4.92
C ARG A 248 -21.14 2.44 -4.96
N ARG A 249 -22.40 2.47 -5.44
CA ARG A 249 -23.18 1.24 -5.60
C ARG A 249 -22.53 0.28 -6.61
N SER A 250 -22.06 0.77 -7.74
CA SER A 250 -21.36 -0.07 -8.71
C SER A 250 -20.06 -0.69 -8.18
N ILE A 251 -19.37 -0.02 -7.25
CA ILE A 251 -18.18 -0.56 -6.56
C ILE A 251 -18.58 -1.73 -5.65
N ILE A 252 -19.68 -1.59 -4.91
CA ILE A 252 -20.22 -2.67 -4.06
C ILE A 252 -20.64 -3.87 -4.91
N ASP A 253 -21.37 -3.62 -6.02
CA ASP A 253 -21.82 -4.66 -6.94
C ASP A 253 -20.65 -5.42 -7.60
N ALA A 254 -19.47 -4.80 -7.67
CA ALA A 254 -18.24 -5.42 -8.13
C ALA A 254 -17.48 -6.23 -7.03
N GLY A 255 -18.07 -6.39 -5.84
CA GLY A 255 -17.50 -7.17 -4.74
C GLY A 255 -16.33 -6.49 -4.02
N GLN A 256 -16.24 -5.17 -4.13
CA GLN A 256 -15.19 -4.37 -3.47
C GLN A 256 -15.76 -3.66 -2.21
N ASP A 257 -16.20 -4.45 -1.23
CA ASP A 257 -16.68 -3.97 0.07
C ASP A 257 -15.58 -3.78 1.11
#